data_f30bc06d618e755cb75a15db0d024dad
#
_entry.id   f30bc06d618e755cb75a15db0d024dad
#
_cell.length_a   1.000
_cell.length_b   1.000
_cell.length_c   1.000
_cell.angle_alpha   90.00
_cell.angle_beta   90.00
_cell.angle_gamma   90.00
#
_symmetry.space_group_name_H-M   'P 1'
#
loop_
_entity.id
_entity.type
_entity.pdbx_description
1 polymer ?
#
loop_
_entity_poly.entity_id
_entity_poly.type
_entity_poly.pdbx_seq_one_letter_code
_entity_poly.pdbx_strand_id
1 'polypeptide(L)'
;MGQLDGKVALITGAGGMKGIGRACALKLASQGADIVVSDFKREPKDLPPQEVKAKWRSIDSVSEEVEALGRRCLKIWCDLTVSDQIEDMVRRAAGHYGHIDILVNNARAIIGRDRVGVTDLREEVWDRFMRINATAMFLATKFVGRIMIEKGNGGRIVNMASDASKRGRAKMAAYNASKFAVIGLTQASALDLAPHRITVNAVCPGSVNTDRLNYWEADQAQAKGLTLEEFRAGIVADAGKSVPLGRIAEPEDVANLVAFLASDEAAFITGQAYNVNGGTLFH
;
A
#
# COMPACT_ATOMS: atom_id res chain seq x y z
N MET A 1 -22.19 9.33 13.45
CA MET A 1 -21.63 7.99 13.13
C MET A 1 -20.79 8.13 11.86
N GLY A 2 -19.59 7.60 11.86
CA GLY A 2 -18.72 7.58 10.68
C GLY A 2 -19.20 6.55 9.66
N GLN A 3 -18.82 6.70 8.38
CA GLN A 3 -19.22 5.76 7.31
C GLN A 3 -18.74 4.32 7.55
N LEU A 4 -17.70 4.13 8.37
CA LEU A 4 -17.06 2.85 8.65
C LEU A 4 -17.17 2.43 10.13
N ASP A 5 -18.15 2.99 10.87
CA ASP A 5 -18.35 2.60 12.27
C ASP A 5 -18.63 1.09 12.39
N GLY A 6 -17.92 0.44 13.31
CA GLY A 6 -17.98 -1.00 13.54
C GLY A 6 -17.26 -1.87 12.50
N LYS A 7 -16.60 -1.28 11.50
CA LYS A 7 -15.77 -1.99 10.53
C LYS A 7 -14.36 -2.19 11.06
N VAL A 8 -13.70 -3.25 10.61
CA VAL A 8 -12.30 -3.55 10.88
C VAL A 8 -11.50 -3.56 9.59
N ALA A 9 -10.46 -2.73 9.50
CA ALA A 9 -9.59 -2.60 8.35
C ALA A 9 -8.18 -3.13 8.63
N LEU A 10 -7.71 -4.10 7.84
CA LEU A 10 -6.33 -4.59 7.84
C LEU A 10 -5.54 -3.90 6.72
N ILE A 11 -4.46 -3.20 7.09
CA ILE A 11 -3.58 -2.48 6.15
C ILE A 11 -2.16 -3.04 6.22
N THR A 12 -1.63 -3.53 5.10
CA THR A 12 -0.26 -4.00 4.99
C THR A 12 0.71 -2.90 4.58
N GLY A 13 1.95 -2.91 5.10
CA GLY A 13 2.97 -1.91 4.76
C GLY A 13 2.63 -0.52 5.29
N ALA A 14 2.11 -0.43 6.51
CA ALA A 14 1.59 0.81 7.09
C ALA A 14 2.60 1.61 7.91
N GLY A 15 3.84 1.10 8.12
CA GLY A 15 4.78 1.67 9.08
C GLY A 15 5.57 2.91 8.63
N GLY A 16 5.50 3.34 7.38
CA GLY A 16 6.24 4.51 6.90
C GLY A 16 5.64 5.83 7.39
N MET A 17 6.48 6.76 7.90
CA MET A 17 6.06 8.04 8.48
C MET A 17 5.26 8.91 7.50
N LYS A 18 5.67 8.98 6.23
CA LYS A 18 4.93 9.65 5.14
C LYS A 18 4.53 8.61 4.07
N GLY A 19 3.88 7.52 4.52
CA GLY A 19 3.51 6.38 3.68
C GLY A 19 2.02 6.37 3.32
N ILE A 20 1.69 5.81 2.14
CA ILE A 20 0.30 5.61 1.72
C ILE A 20 -0.46 4.72 2.73
N GLY A 21 0.20 3.68 3.27
CA GLY A 21 -0.43 2.77 4.25
C GLY A 21 -0.82 3.48 5.55
N ARG A 22 0.05 4.37 6.08
CA ARG A 22 -0.29 5.23 7.22
C ARG A 22 -1.46 6.16 6.89
N ALA A 23 -1.42 6.84 5.74
CA ALA A 23 -2.52 7.72 5.33
C ALA A 23 -3.85 6.96 5.20
N CYS A 24 -3.84 5.73 4.66
CA CYS A 24 -5.02 4.86 4.63
C CYS A 24 -5.50 4.51 6.03
N ALA A 25 -4.61 4.13 6.95
CA ALA A 25 -4.97 3.80 8.32
C ALA A 25 -5.65 4.97 9.03
N LEU A 26 -5.07 6.17 8.95
CA LEU A 26 -5.65 7.37 9.56
C LEU A 26 -6.97 7.79 8.90
N LYS A 27 -7.06 7.69 7.57
CA LYS A 27 -8.29 8.04 6.85
C LYS A 27 -9.44 7.10 7.20
N LEU A 28 -9.21 5.78 7.22
CA LEU A 28 -10.23 4.80 7.59
C LEU A 28 -10.62 4.92 9.08
N ALA A 29 -9.65 5.16 9.97
CA ALA A 29 -9.89 5.43 11.38
C ALA A 29 -10.76 6.69 11.59
N SER A 30 -10.46 7.79 10.87
CA SER A 30 -11.26 9.03 10.95
C SER A 30 -12.71 8.86 10.49
N GLN A 31 -12.99 7.80 9.71
CA GLN A 31 -14.33 7.42 9.27
C GLN A 31 -15.00 6.38 10.18
N GLY A 32 -14.37 5.98 11.28
CA GLY A 32 -14.94 5.12 12.29
C GLY A 32 -14.45 3.66 12.30
N ALA A 33 -13.55 3.27 11.40
CA ALA A 33 -13.00 1.91 11.40
C ALA A 33 -12.03 1.66 12.56
N ASP A 34 -12.04 0.47 13.14
CA ASP A 34 -10.94 -0.06 13.93
C ASP A 34 -9.87 -0.60 12.98
N ILE A 35 -8.61 -0.49 13.36
CA ILE A 35 -7.48 -0.67 12.45
C ILE A 35 -6.59 -1.84 12.89
N VAL A 36 -6.13 -2.62 11.91
CA VAL A 36 -4.97 -3.50 12.04
C VAL A 36 -3.88 -2.98 11.13
N VAL A 37 -2.75 -2.58 11.67
CA VAL A 37 -1.57 -2.16 10.91
C VAL A 37 -0.52 -3.25 10.92
N SER A 38 0.02 -3.52 9.73
CA SER A 38 1.11 -4.48 9.58
C SER A 38 2.26 -3.88 8.77
N ASP A 39 3.48 -4.18 9.20
CA ASP A 39 4.71 -3.92 8.45
C ASP A 39 5.77 -4.95 8.88
N PHE A 40 6.90 -5.02 8.13
CA PHE A 40 8.02 -5.83 8.58
C PHE A 40 8.92 -5.01 9.52
N LYS A 41 9.55 -5.70 10.47
CA LYS A 41 10.47 -5.08 11.42
C LYS A 41 11.77 -4.75 10.70
N ARG A 42 12.12 -3.46 10.62
CA ARG A 42 13.38 -3.00 10.03
C ARG A 42 14.48 -2.94 11.07
N GLU A 43 15.69 -3.25 10.64
CA GLU A 43 16.86 -3.00 11.48
C GLU A 43 17.11 -1.48 11.58
N PRO A 44 17.66 -0.99 12.70
CA PRO A 44 17.93 0.44 12.88
C PRO A 44 18.74 1.09 11.75
N LYS A 45 19.68 0.35 11.16
CA LYS A 45 20.52 0.80 10.04
C LYS A 45 19.77 1.02 8.73
N ASP A 46 18.58 0.40 8.59
CA ASP A 46 17.75 0.45 7.38
C ASP A 46 16.59 1.46 7.51
N LEU A 47 16.57 2.22 8.61
CA LEU A 47 15.57 3.26 8.82
C LEU A 47 15.92 4.52 8.00
N PRO A 48 14.93 5.16 7.37
CA PRO A 48 15.13 6.45 6.72
C PRO A 48 15.64 7.51 7.71
N PRO A 49 16.62 8.37 7.34
CA PRO A 49 17.18 9.37 8.23
C PRO A 49 16.15 10.30 8.87
N GLN A 50 15.09 10.66 8.13
CA GLN A 50 13.99 11.47 8.65
C GLN A 50 13.16 10.74 9.71
N GLU A 51 12.95 9.43 9.58
CA GLU A 51 12.27 8.63 10.59
C GLU A 51 13.12 8.56 11.87
N VAL A 52 14.45 8.40 11.72
CA VAL A 52 15.38 8.45 12.87
C VAL A 52 15.33 9.81 13.58
N LYS A 53 15.42 10.90 12.80
CA LYS A 53 15.35 12.28 13.34
C LYS A 53 14.03 12.56 14.06
N ALA A 54 12.92 12.07 13.52
CA ALA A 54 11.59 12.20 14.11
C ALA A 54 11.32 11.21 15.24
N LYS A 55 12.25 10.30 15.54
CA LYS A 55 12.05 9.17 16.49
C LYS A 55 10.82 8.33 16.13
N TRP A 56 10.58 8.17 14.84
CA TRP A 56 9.45 7.41 14.33
C TRP A 56 9.62 5.91 14.60
N ARG A 57 8.58 5.28 15.12
CA ARG A 57 8.60 3.87 15.56
C ARG A 57 7.74 2.96 14.68
N SER A 58 7.63 3.29 13.38
CA SER A 58 6.88 2.49 12.41
C SER A 58 5.42 2.29 12.83
N ILE A 59 4.92 1.04 12.85
CA ILE A 59 3.53 0.74 13.21
C ILE A 59 3.16 1.12 14.65
N ASP A 60 4.13 1.27 15.55
CA ASP A 60 3.86 1.78 16.90
C ASP A 60 3.39 3.22 16.87
N SER A 61 4.07 4.08 16.10
CA SER A 61 3.65 5.47 15.94
C SER A 61 2.32 5.61 15.22
N VAL A 62 2.07 4.78 14.19
CA VAL A 62 0.77 4.75 13.49
C VAL A 62 -0.37 4.33 14.42
N SER A 63 -0.12 3.34 15.29
CA SER A 63 -1.10 2.90 16.29
C SER A 63 -1.49 4.05 17.23
N GLU A 64 -0.51 4.80 17.75
CA GLU A 64 -0.76 5.95 18.63
C GLU A 64 -1.60 7.03 17.94
N GLU A 65 -1.32 7.29 16.65
CA GLU A 65 -2.11 8.25 15.88
C GLU A 65 -3.56 7.77 15.65
N VAL A 66 -3.78 6.47 15.39
CA VAL A 66 -5.12 5.88 15.27
C VAL A 66 -5.86 5.93 16.60
N GLU A 67 -5.18 5.61 17.70
CA GLU A 67 -5.74 5.66 19.05
C GLU A 67 -6.10 7.11 19.46
N ALA A 68 -5.33 8.09 19.04
CA ALA A 68 -5.64 9.52 19.23
C ALA A 68 -6.90 9.97 18.49
N LEU A 69 -7.30 9.25 17.43
CA LEU A 69 -8.60 9.43 16.75
C LEU A 69 -9.77 8.70 17.45
N GLY A 70 -9.53 8.08 18.62
CA GLY A 70 -10.54 7.34 19.39
C GLY A 70 -10.85 5.97 18.82
N ARG A 71 -10.00 5.39 17.97
CA ARG A 71 -10.20 4.05 17.39
C ARG A 71 -9.20 3.04 17.96
N ARG A 72 -9.59 1.76 17.95
CA ARG A 72 -8.70 0.68 18.39
C ARG A 72 -7.71 0.35 17.28
N CYS A 73 -6.46 0.05 17.64
CA CYS A 73 -5.44 -0.33 16.68
C CYS A 73 -4.67 -1.59 17.15
N LEU A 74 -4.67 -2.63 16.34
CA LEU A 74 -3.86 -3.82 16.53
C LEU A 74 -2.60 -3.75 15.65
N LYS A 75 -1.43 -3.91 16.25
CA LYS A 75 -0.13 -3.92 15.56
C LYS A 75 0.33 -5.35 15.33
N ILE A 76 0.72 -5.68 14.10
CA ILE A 76 1.24 -7.01 13.76
C ILE A 76 2.48 -6.87 12.88
N TRP A 77 3.63 -7.27 13.41
CA TRP A 77 4.84 -7.41 12.60
C TRP A 77 4.71 -8.64 11.72
N CYS A 78 4.94 -8.48 10.41
CA CYS A 78 4.79 -9.54 9.43
C CYS A 78 5.78 -9.35 8.27
N ASP A 79 6.61 -10.34 8.05
CA ASP A 79 7.40 -10.43 6.82
C ASP A 79 6.54 -11.09 5.71
N LEU A 80 6.11 -10.28 4.76
CA LEU A 80 5.28 -10.74 3.65
C LEU A 80 6.02 -11.67 2.65
N THR A 81 7.31 -11.91 2.83
CA THR A 81 8.02 -12.95 2.09
C THR A 81 7.78 -14.34 2.65
N VAL A 82 7.20 -14.45 3.85
CA VAL A 82 6.94 -15.71 4.57
C VAL A 82 5.44 -15.98 4.60
N SER A 83 4.98 -17.04 3.92
CA SER A 83 3.55 -17.38 3.80
C SER A 83 2.85 -17.58 5.15
N ASP A 84 3.50 -18.29 6.07
CA ASP A 84 2.93 -18.62 7.38
C ASP A 84 2.74 -17.37 8.25
N GLN A 85 3.61 -16.36 8.08
CA GLN A 85 3.43 -15.08 8.79
C GLN A 85 2.23 -14.29 8.24
N ILE A 86 1.93 -14.39 6.94
CA ILE A 86 0.74 -13.77 6.35
C ILE A 86 -0.53 -14.43 6.90
N GLU A 87 -0.56 -15.75 6.97
CA GLU A 87 -1.69 -16.49 7.54
C GLU A 87 -1.87 -16.18 9.03
N ASP A 88 -0.77 -16.16 9.82
CA ASP A 88 -0.79 -15.80 11.23
C ASP A 88 -1.29 -14.35 11.45
N MET A 89 -0.84 -13.40 10.62
CA MET A 89 -1.31 -12.01 10.66
C MET A 89 -2.83 -11.94 10.52
N VAL A 90 -3.39 -12.61 9.51
CA VAL A 90 -4.85 -12.61 9.27
C VAL A 90 -5.59 -13.32 10.40
N ARG A 91 -5.11 -14.48 10.85
CA ARG A 91 -5.69 -15.23 11.97
C ARG A 91 -5.72 -14.40 13.26
N ARG A 92 -4.63 -13.71 13.59
CA ARG A 92 -4.54 -12.82 14.78
C ARG A 92 -5.47 -11.63 14.67
N ALA A 93 -5.56 -10.99 13.51
CA ALA A 93 -6.48 -9.88 13.27
C ALA A 93 -7.94 -10.31 13.45
N ALA A 94 -8.33 -11.42 12.81
CA ALA A 94 -9.68 -11.99 12.94
C ALA A 94 -9.99 -12.47 14.36
N GLY A 95 -9.03 -13.09 15.05
CA GLY A 95 -9.18 -13.54 16.44
C GLY A 95 -9.35 -12.39 17.43
N HIS A 96 -8.68 -11.23 17.18
CA HIS A 96 -8.78 -10.06 18.05
C HIS A 96 -10.10 -9.29 17.92
N TYR A 97 -10.58 -9.09 16.68
CA TYR A 97 -11.78 -8.31 16.41
C TYR A 97 -13.01 -9.15 16.11
N GLY A 98 -12.83 -10.46 15.88
CA GLY A 98 -13.90 -11.37 15.49
C GLY A 98 -14.24 -11.34 14.00
N HIS A 99 -13.77 -10.35 13.23
CA HIS A 99 -14.01 -10.17 11.80
C HIS A 99 -12.94 -9.28 11.16
N ILE A 100 -12.92 -9.26 9.82
CA ILE A 100 -12.19 -8.28 9.01
C ILE A 100 -13.15 -7.89 7.88
N ASP A 101 -13.46 -6.60 7.75
CA ASP A 101 -14.38 -6.08 6.71
C ASP A 101 -13.63 -5.48 5.53
N ILE A 102 -12.43 -4.95 5.78
CA ILE A 102 -11.64 -4.21 4.78
C ILE A 102 -10.22 -4.74 4.79
N LEU A 103 -9.70 -5.07 3.59
CA LEU A 103 -8.29 -5.35 3.37
C LEU A 103 -7.68 -4.31 2.44
N VAL A 104 -6.62 -3.64 2.87
CA VAL A 104 -5.81 -2.76 2.03
C VAL A 104 -4.45 -3.40 1.81
N ASN A 105 -4.27 -4.03 0.66
CA ASN A 105 -3.01 -4.60 0.22
C ASN A 105 -2.09 -3.48 -0.29
N ASN A 106 -1.38 -2.80 0.61
CA ASN A 106 -0.55 -1.65 0.27
C ASN A 106 0.95 -1.95 0.26
N ALA A 107 1.42 -2.96 0.98
CA ALA A 107 2.84 -3.29 1.03
C ALA A 107 3.45 -3.51 -0.37
N ARG A 108 4.72 -3.10 -0.53
CA ARG A 108 5.47 -3.28 -1.78
C ARG A 108 6.95 -3.54 -1.52
N ALA A 109 7.63 -4.17 -2.47
CA ALA A 109 9.08 -4.26 -2.48
C ALA A 109 9.75 -2.88 -2.57
N ILE A 110 10.92 -2.74 -1.94
CA ILE A 110 11.72 -1.52 -2.02
C ILE A 110 12.31 -1.41 -3.43
N ILE A 111 12.09 -0.25 -4.06
CA ILE A 111 12.58 0.08 -5.39
C ILE A 111 14.07 0.46 -5.32
N GLY A 112 14.80 0.24 -6.40
CA GLY A 112 16.19 0.68 -6.56
C GLY A 112 17.05 -0.34 -7.33
N ARG A 113 17.24 -1.53 -6.78
CA ARG A 113 18.01 -2.59 -7.41
C ARG A 113 17.37 -3.18 -8.68
N ASP A 114 16.10 -2.91 -8.92
CA ASP A 114 15.32 -3.27 -10.11
C ASP A 114 15.47 -2.27 -11.27
N ARG A 115 16.19 -1.15 -11.08
CA ARG A 115 16.31 -0.06 -12.06
C ARG A 115 17.44 -0.31 -13.08
N VAL A 116 17.44 -1.48 -13.69
CA VAL A 116 18.43 -1.93 -14.67
C VAL A 116 17.73 -2.42 -15.94
N GLY A 117 18.49 -2.57 -17.04
CA GLY A 117 17.99 -3.24 -18.25
C GLY A 117 17.52 -4.66 -17.95
N VAL A 118 16.60 -5.20 -18.76
CA VAL A 118 16.07 -6.56 -18.55
C VAL A 118 17.18 -7.62 -18.64
N THR A 119 18.22 -7.37 -19.42
CA THR A 119 19.38 -8.26 -19.57
C THR A 119 20.30 -8.28 -18.33
N ASP A 120 20.24 -7.25 -17.50
CA ASP A 120 21.08 -7.09 -16.32
C ASP A 120 20.30 -7.31 -15.02
N LEU A 121 18.99 -7.57 -15.12
CA LEU A 121 18.13 -7.80 -13.97
C LEU A 121 18.43 -9.17 -13.35
N ARG A 122 18.86 -9.18 -12.11
CA ARG A 122 19.13 -10.42 -11.38
C ARG A 122 17.83 -11.11 -10.97
N GLU A 123 17.84 -12.43 -11.04
CA GLU A 123 16.68 -13.28 -10.73
C GLU A 123 16.16 -13.06 -9.30
N GLU A 124 17.06 -12.90 -8.31
CA GLU A 124 16.64 -12.71 -6.91
C GLU A 124 15.90 -11.36 -6.70
N VAL A 125 16.22 -10.36 -7.53
CA VAL A 125 15.51 -9.08 -7.51
C VAL A 125 14.14 -9.26 -8.13
N TRP A 126 14.03 -9.96 -9.25
CA TRP A 126 12.75 -10.31 -9.87
C TRP A 126 11.86 -11.09 -8.91
N ASP A 127 12.35 -12.17 -8.32
CA ASP A 127 11.61 -13.01 -7.39
C ASP A 127 11.12 -12.24 -6.17
N ARG A 128 11.95 -11.37 -5.62
CA ARG A 128 11.56 -10.52 -4.49
C ARG A 128 10.39 -9.59 -4.85
N PHE A 129 10.39 -9.00 -6.05
CA PHE A 129 9.29 -8.15 -6.49
C PHE A 129 8.00 -8.94 -6.67
N MET A 130 8.06 -10.09 -7.33
CA MET A 130 6.92 -10.99 -7.50
C MET A 130 6.42 -11.49 -6.15
N ARG A 131 7.32 -11.88 -5.26
CA ARG A 131 6.98 -12.39 -3.94
C ARG A 131 6.22 -11.38 -3.09
N ILE A 132 6.71 -10.13 -2.99
CA ILE A 132 6.10 -9.11 -2.14
C ILE A 132 4.90 -8.46 -2.81
N ASN A 133 5.00 -8.08 -4.10
CA ASN A 133 3.97 -7.27 -4.75
C ASN A 133 2.78 -8.11 -5.28
N ALA A 134 3.01 -9.37 -5.63
CA ALA A 134 1.98 -10.23 -6.22
C ALA A 134 1.61 -11.41 -5.30
N THR A 135 2.57 -12.27 -4.94
CA THR A 135 2.28 -13.49 -4.17
C THR A 135 1.75 -13.17 -2.78
N ALA A 136 2.37 -12.23 -2.05
CA ALA A 136 1.90 -11.84 -0.72
C ALA A 136 0.50 -11.22 -0.77
N MET A 137 0.21 -10.39 -1.79
CA MET A 137 -1.12 -9.82 -2.00
C MET A 137 -2.16 -10.92 -2.27
N PHE A 138 -1.83 -11.90 -3.12
CA PHE A 138 -2.68 -13.07 -3.34
C PHE A 138 -2.97 -13.82 -2.04
N LEU A 139 -1.94 -14.10 -1.23
CA LEU A 139 -2.11 -14.83 0.03
C LEU A 139 -2.96 -14.05 1.04
N ALA A 140 -2.73 -12.76 1.21
CA ALA A 140 -3.55 -11.93 2.08
C ALA A 140 -5.01 -11.89 1.59
N THR A 141 -5.23 -11.72 0.28
CA THR A 141 -6.58 -11.78 -0.33
C THR A 141 -7.24 -13.13 -0.08
N LYS A 142 -6.51 -14.24 -0.26
CA LYS A 142 -7.00 -15.62 0.00
C LYS A 142 -7.45 -15.79 1.44
N PHE A 143 -6.59 -15.44 2.41
CA PHE A 143 -6.89 -15.69 3.82
C PHE A 143 -7.98 -14.76 4.36
N VAL A 144 -7.93 -13.47 4.02
CA VAL A 144 -8.97 -12.51 4.42
C VAL A 144 -10.29 -12.82 3.73
N GLY A 145 -10.26 -13.17 2.43
CA GLY A 145 -11.46 -13.56 1.68
C GLY A 145 -12.18 -14.75 2.32
N ARG A 146 -11.46 -15.75 2.83
CA ARG A 146 -12.05 -16.88 3.59
C ARG A 146 -12.78 -16.40 4.85
N ILE A 147 -12.17 -15.50 5.63
CA ILE A 147 -12.80 -14.92 6.83
C ILE A 147 -14.06 -14.13 6.45
N MET A 148 -14.01 -13.31 5.39
CA MET A 148 -15.16 -12.54 4.92
C MET A 148 -16.31 -13.45 4.44
N ILE A 149 -15.99 -14.54 3.71
CA ILE A 149 -16.98 -15.54 3.25
C ILE A 149 -17.62 -16.24 4.45
N GLU A 150 -16.82 -16.70 5.41
CA GLU A 150 -17.31 -17.37 6.62
C GLU A 150 -18.24 -16.48 7.43
N LYS A 151 -17.92 -15.20 7.55
CA LYS A 151 -18.77 -14.20 8.24
C LYS A 151 -20.06 -13.86 7.48
N GLY A 152 -20.09 -13.95 6.17
CA GLY A 152 -21.27 -13.73 5.34
C GLY A 152 -21.77 -12.29 5.25
N ASN A 153 -20.99 -11.30 5.72
CA ASN A 153 -21.37 -9.89 5.76
C ASN A 153 -20.86 -9.08 4.55
N GLY A 154 -20.30 -9.74 3.54
CA GLY A 154 -19.59 -9.07 2.45
C GLY A 154 -18.21 -8.58 2.89
N GLY A 155 -17.60 -7.71 2.10
CA GLY A 155 -16.27 -7.16 2.39
C GLY A 155 -15.75 -6.23 1.31
N ARG A 156 -14.63 -5.58 1.58
CA ARG A 156 -13.94 -4.66 0.65
C ARG A 156 -12.46 -4.99 0.60
N ILE A 157 -11.93 -5.24 -0.59
CA ILE A 157 -10.50 -5.47 -0.81
C ILE A 157 -9.99 -4.40 -1.76
N VAL A 158 -8.98 -3.64 -1.33
CA VAL A 158 -8.34 -2.60 -2.13
C VAL A 158 -6.87 -2.94 -2.33
N ASN A 159 -6.49 -3.17 -3.57
CA ASN A 159 -5.14 -3.54 -3.97
C ASN A 159 -4.35 -2.32 -4.45
N MET A 160 -3.21 -2.05 -3.85
CA MET A 160 -2.34 -0.96 -4.28
C MET A 160 -1.53 -1.38 -5.50
N ALA A 161 -2.02 -1.00 -6.67
CA ALA A 161 -1.36 -1.16 -7.95
C ALA A 161 -0.37 0.02 -8.22
N SER A 162 -0.31 0.53 -9.43
CA SER A 162 0.47 1.68 -9.87
C SER A 162 0.04 2.09 -11.28
N ASP A 163 0.35 3.29 -11.75
CA ASP A 163 0.32 3.64 -13.16
C ASP A 163 1.24 2.70 -14.00
N ALA A 164 2.29 2.15 -13.38
CA ALA A 164 3.14 1.11 -13.93
C ALA A 164 2.44 -0.26 -14.12
N SER A 165 1.21 -0.42 -13.66
CA SER A 165 0.36 -1.58 -13.93
C SER A 165 -0.34 -1.52 -15.29
N LYS A 166 -0.27 -0.39 -15.96
CA LYS A 166 -1.02 -0.09 -17.19
C LYS A 166 -0.13 0.27 -18.37
N ARG A 167 1.14 0.57 -18.11
CA ARG A 167 2.16 0.81 -19.17
C ARG A 167 3.54 0.35 -18.73
N GLY A 168 4.29 -0.21 -19.65
CA GLY A 168 5.71 -0.54 -19.45
C GLY A 168 6.58 0.72 -19.36
N ARG A 169 7.63 0.62 -18.56
CA ARG A 169 8.69 1.63 -18.47
C ARG A 169 10.06 0.96 -18.57
N ALA A 170 10.97 1.57 -19.29
CA ALA A 170 12.35 1.07 -19.38
C ALA A 170 12.99 0.94 -17.99
N LYS A 171 13.81 -0.07 -17.82
CA LYS A 171 14.54 -0.36 -16.57
C LYS A 171 13.62 -0.62 -15.36
N MET A 172 12.41 -1.14 -15.58
CA MET A 172 11.44 -1.42 -14.53
C MET A 172 10.77 -2.80 -14.70
N ALA A 173 11.45 -3.78 -15.31
CA ALA A 173 10.83 -5.05 -15.68
C ALA A 173 10.18 -5.76 -14.49
N ALA A 174 10.89 -5.98 -13.37
CA ALA A 174 10.34 -6.64 -12.20
C ALA A 174 9.17 -5.87 -11.57
N TYR A 175 9.33 -4.55 -11.41
CA TYR A 175 8.25 -3.71 -10.86
C TYR A 175 7.02 -3.71 -11.76
N ASN A 176 7.19 -3.44 -13.07
CA ASN A 176 6.07 -3.44 -14.01
C ASN A 176 5.35 -4.79 -14.00
N ALA A 177 6.07 -5.91 -14.20
CA ALA A 177 5.47 -7.24 -14.23
C ALA A 177 4.66 -7.53 -12.96
N SER A 178 5.25 -7.24 -11.78
CA SER A 178 4.57 -7.45 -10.51
C SER A 178 3.32 -6.58 -10.34
N LYS A 179 3.34 -5.34 -10.87
CA LYS A 179 2.18 -4.43 -10.78
C LYS A 179 1.11 -4.73 -11.84
N PHE A 180 1.46 -5.27 -13.02
CA PHE A 180 0.49 -5.84 -13.95
C PHE A 180 -0.21 -7.07 -13.36
N ALA A 181 0.52 -7.94 -12.64
CA ALA A 181 -0.06 -9.08 -11.95
C ALA A 181 -1.13 -8.66 -10.92
N VAL A 182 -0.99 -7.51 -10.27
CA VAL A 182 -2.01 -6.96 -9.34
C VAL A 182 -3.34 -6.70 -10.05
N ILE A 183 -3.32 -6.20 -11.29
CA ILE A 183 -4.56 -5.97 -12.04
C ILE A 183 -5.25 -7.29 -12.36
N GLY A 184 -4.52 -8.28 -12.88
CA GLY A 184 -5.08 -9.61 -13.17
C GLY A 184 -5.65 -10.28 -11.92
N LEU A 185 -4.91 -10.21 -10.79
CA LEU A 185 -5.37 -10.72 -9.51
C LEU A 185 -6.65 -10.01 -9.04
N THR A 186 -6.71 -8.67 -9.18
CA THR A 186 -7.87 -7.87 -8.80
C THR A 186 -9.11 -8.31 -9.58
N GLN A 187 -9.01 -8.46 -10.90
CA GLN A 187 -10.13 -8.84 -11.75
C GLN A 187 -10.62 -10.27 -11.47
N ALA A 188 -9.70 -11.24 -11.37
CA ALA A 188 -10.04 -12.61 -11.06
C ALA A 188 -10.70 -12.73 -9.68
N SER A 189 -10.08 -12.13 -8.64
CA SER A 189 -10.63 -12.15 -7.29
C SER A 189 -11.99 -11.42 -7.19
N ALA A 190 -12.21 -10.38 -7.99
CA ALA A 190 -13.49 -9.68 -8.03
C ALA A 190 -14.63 -10.60 -8.50
N LEU A 191 -14.37 -11.43 -9.54
CA LEU A 191 -15.34 -12.39 -10.05
C LEU A 191 -15.60 -13.53 -9.05
N ASP A 192 -14.53 -14.07 -8.46
CA ASP A 192 -14.62 -15.18 -7.51
C ASP A 192 -15.36 -14.78 -6.21
N LEU A 193 -15.20 -13.54 -5.76
CA LEU A 193 -15.70 -13.08 -4.47
C LEU A 193 -17.04 -12.31 -4.58
N ALA A 194 -17.47 -11.91 -5.78
CA ALA A 194 -18.74 -11.21 -6.01
C ALA A 194 -19.97 -11.94 -5.45
N PRO A 195 -20.12 -13.29 -5.60
CA PRO A 195 -21.26 -14.03 -5.02
C PRO A 195 -21.38 -13.87 -3.50
N HIS A 196 -20.29 -13.49 -2.82
CA HIS A 196 -20.22 -13.26 -1.38
C HIS A 196 -20.35 -11.78 -0.99
N ARG A 197 -20.72 -10.89 -1.93
CA ARG A 197 -20.85 -9.44 -1.73
C ARG A 197 -19.54 -8.78 -1.30
N ILE A 198 -18.40 -9.37 -1.73
CA ILE A 198 -17.05 -8.84 -1.52
C ILE A 198 -16.60 -8.15 -2.80
N THR A 199 -16.30 -6.85 -2.73
CA THR A 199 -15.73 -6.12 -3.87
C THR A 199 -14.20 -6.15 -3.79
N VAL A 200 -13.56 -6.24 -4.96
CA VAL A 200 -12.09 -6.19 -5.07
C VAL A 200 -11.73 -5.17 -6.13
N ASN A 201 -11.04 -4.10 -5.74
CA ASN A 201 -10.64 -3.03 -6.66
C ASN A 201 -9.16 -2.68 -6.50
N ALA A 202 -8.57 -2.09 -7.52
CA ALA A 202 -7.21 -1.60 -7.50
C ALA A 202 -7.16 -0.07 -7.55
N VAL A 203 -6.22 0.50 -6.81
CA VAL A 203 -5.82 1.91 -6.93
C VAL A 203 -4.47 1.98 -7.60
N CYS A 204 -4.34 2.83 -8.62
CA CYS A 204 -3.16 3.00 -9.46
C CYS A 204 -2.55 4.41 -9.25
N PRO A 205 -1.74 4.63 -8.20
CA PRO A 205 -1.08 5.91 -8.02
C PRO A 205 -0.04 6.19 -9.11
N GLY A 206 0.11 7.46 -9.46
CA GLY A 206 1.27 7.99 -10.14
C GLY A 206 2.44 8.22 -9.18
N SER A 207 3.15 9.34 -9.35
CA SER A 207 4.17 9.78 -8.39
C SER A 207 3.51 10.28 -7.12
N VAL A 208 3.92 9.75 -5.96
CA VAL A 208 3.41 10.11 -4.64
C VAL A 208 4.56 10.57 -3.76
N ASN A 209 4.39 11.67 -3.06
CA ASN A 209 5.36 12.26 -2.15
C ASN A 209 5.46 11.45 -0.84
N THR A 210 6.22 10.36 -0.86
CA THR A 210 6.43 9.47 0.28
C THR A 210 7.88 9.52 0.77
N ASP A 211 8.16 9.16 2.02
CA ASP A 211 9.53 9.10 2.60
C ASP A 211 10.33 7.89 2.14
N ARG A 212 9.75 7.00 1.35
CA ARG A 212 10.52 5.84 0.91
C ARG A 212 11.68 6.27 0.04
N LEU A 213 12.87 6.24 0.66
CA LEU A 213 14.14 6.45 0.00
C LEU A 213 14.30 5.42 -1.12
N ASN A 214 14.62 5.91 -2.29
CA ASN A 214 15.41 5.13 -3.22
C ASN A 214 16.85 5.17 -2.72
N TYR A 215 17.55 4.04 -2.68
CA TYR A 215 18.92 3.93 -2.16
C TYR A 215 19.91 4.93 -2.80
N TRP A 216 19.61 5.43 -3.99
CA TRP A 216 20.44 6.38 -4.73
C TRP A 216 20.21 7.86 -4.37
N GLU A 217 19.14 8.22 -3.67
CA GLU A 217 18.79 9.63 -3.39
C GLU A 217 19.81 10.29 -2.45
N ALA A 218 20.27 9.57 -1.45
CA ALA A 218 21.29 10.08 -0.53
C ALA A 218 22.63 10.34 -1.23
N ASP A 219 23.07 9.40 -2.08
CA ASP A 219 24.33 9.52 -2.84
C ASP A 219 24.27 10.68 -3.84
N GLN A 220 23.11 10.86 -4.49
CA GLN A 220 22.91 11.96 -5.44
C GLN A 220 22.82 13.33 -4.75
N ALA A 221 22.18 13.40 -3.59
CA ALA A 221 22.14 14.61 -2.78
C ALA A 221 23.55 15.03 -2.39
N GLN A 222 24.35 14.10 -1.86
CA GLN A 222 25.74 14.32 -1.49
C GLN A 222 26.60 14.77 -2.69
N ALA A 223 26.47 14.10 -3.84
CA ALA A 223 27.20 14.46 -5.06
C ALA A 223 26.89 15.86 -5.58
N LYS A 224 25.71 16.40 -5.25
CA LYS A 224 25.28 17.78 -5.59
C LYS A 224 25.50 18.81 -4.49
N GLY A 225 26.07 18.40 -3.37
CA GLY A 225 26.29 19.30 -2.21
C GLY A 225 24.98 19.76 -1.55
N LEU A 226 23.89 19.01 -1.71
CA LEU A 226 22.57 19.29 -1.17
C LEU A 226 22.29 18.39 0.03
N THR A 227 21.44 18.90 0.95
CA THR A 227 20.80 18.01 1.92
C THR A 227 19.83 17.07 1.21
N LEU A 228 19.53 15.93 1.82
CA LEU A 228 18.54 15.00 1.28
C LEU A 228 17.15 15.64 1.13
N GLU A 229 16.79 16.55 2.03
CA GLU A 229 15.53 17.29 2.03
C GLU A 229 15.43 18.24 0.84
N GLU A 230 16.48 19.04 0.60
CA GLU A 230 16.57 19.95 -0.57
C GLU A 230 16.55 19.17 -1.88
N PHE A 231 17.30 18.06 -1.94
CA PHE A 231 17.32 17.20 -3.12
C PHE A 231 15.94 16.62 -3.43
N ARG A 232 15.22 16.14 -2.42
CA ARG A 232 13.85 15.63 -2.55
C ARG A 232 12.86 16.70 -2.95
N ALA A 233 12.95 17.89 -2.33
CA ALA A 233 12.09 19.02 -2.73
C ALA A 233 12.25 19.35 -4.21
N GLY A 234 13.48 19.33 -4.73
CA GLY A 234 13.76 19.47 -6.15
C GLY A 234 13.12 18.37 -7.02
N ILE A 235 13.27 17.10 -6.61
CA ILE A 235 12.65 15.96 -7.32
C ILE A 235 11.11 16.10 -7.34
N VAL A 236 10.51 16.44 -6.21
CA VAL A 236 9.05 16.63 -6.08
C VAL A 236 8.57 17.75 -6.99
N ALA A 237 9.26 18.89 -6.99
CA ALA A 237 8.93 20.02 -7.83
C ALA A 237 9.07 19.70 -9.32
N ASP A 238 10.16 19.04 -9.72
CA ASP A 238 10.39 18.65 -11.12
C ASP A 238 9.40 17.58 -11.59
N ALA A 239 9.11 16.59 -10.75
CA ALA A 239 8.10 15.59 -11.06
C ALA A 239 6.70 16.22 -11.20
N GLY A 240 6.39 17.22 -10.40
CA GLY A 240 5.13 17.97 -10.47
C GLY A 240 4.92 18.66 -11.82
N LYS A 241 5.99 19.17 -12.44
CA LYS A 241 5.91 19.82 -13.77
C LYS A 241 5.39 18.89 -14.88
N SER A 242 5.60 17.59 -14.75
CA SER A 242 5.12 16.58 -15.71
C SER A 242 3.69 16.10 -15.44
N VAL A 243 3.08 16.51 -14.33
CA VAL A 243 1.72 16.13 -13.94
C VAL A 243 0.75 17.22 -14.38
N PRO A 244 -0.31 16.93 -15.15
CA PRO A 244 -1.29 17.94 -15.59
C PRO A 244 -1.89 18.78 -14.46
N LEU A 245 -2.11 18.20 -13.26
CA LEU A 245 -2.57 18.95 -12.08
C LEU A 245 -1.47 19.78 -11.38
N GLY A 246 -0.26 19.86 -11.94
CA GLY A 246 0.83 20.74 -11.50
C GLY A 246 1.57 20.31 -10.22
N ARG A 247 1.22 19.15 -9.64
CA ARG A 247 1.88 18.57 -8.46
C ARG A 247 1.86 17.05 -8.51
N ILE A 248 2.77 16.41 -7.79
CA ILE A 248 2.64 14.99 -7.49
C ILE A 248 1.57 14.78 -6.39
N ALA A 249 1.08 13.54 -6.28
CA ALA A 249 0.10 13.21 -5.26
C ALA A 249 0.73 13.22 -3.84
N GLU A 250 -0.05 13.59 -2.84
CA GLU A 250 0.25 13.29 -1.44
C GLU A 250 -0.36 11.92 -1.07
N PRO A 251 0.13 11.24 -0.03
CA PRO A 251 -0.45 9.97 0.44
C PRO A 251 -1.96 10.04 0.68
N GLU A 252 -2.46 11.18 1.13
CA GLU A 252 -3.86 11.47 1.42
C GLU A 252 -4.73 11.45 0.15
N ASP A 253 -4.20 11.88 -1.01
CA ASP A 253 -4.92 11.81 -2.29
C ASP A 253 -5.27 10.33 -2.61
N VAL A 254 -4.33 9.42 -2.33
CA VAL A 254 -4.52 7.98 -2.53
C VAL A 254 -5.47 7.40 -1.48
N ALA A 255 -5.28 7.78 -0.21
CA ALA A 255 -6.10 7.29 0.89
C ALA A 255 -7.57 7.69 0.76
N ASN A 256 -7.87 8.85 0.16
CA ASN A 256 -9.25 9.27 -0.09
C ASN A 256 -9.98 8.32 -1.04
N LEU A 257 -9.34 7.88 -2.13
CA LEU A 257 -9.95 6.89 -3.03
C LEU A 257 -10.05 5.51 -2.36
N VAL A 258 -9.04 5.10 -1.59
CA VAL A 258 -9.10 3.86 -0.81
C VAL A 258 -10.31 3.87 0.13
N ALA A 259 -10.54 4.96 0.85
CA ALA A 259 -11.66 5.09 1.77
C ALA A 259 -13.02 5.05 1.06
N PHE A 260 -13.15 5.68 -0.10
CA PHE A 260 -14.35 5.56 -0.94
C PHE A 260 -14.59 4.11 -1.37
N LEU A 261 -13.57 3.43 -1.90
CA LEU A 261 -13.69 2.03 -2.33
C LEU A 261 -13.95 1.06 -1.17
N ALA A 262 -13.58 1.43 0.05
CA ALA A 262 -13.82 0.67 1.27
C ALA A 262 -15.23 0.90 1.86
N SER A 263 -15.94 1.92 1.40
CA SER A 263 -17.27 2.30 1.90
C SER A 263 -18.42 1.57 1.18
N ASP A 264 -19.64 1.74 1.69
CA ASP A 264 -20.84 1.23 1.03
C ASP A 264 -21.25 2.04 -0.20
N GLU A 265 -20.72 3.26 -0.37
CA GLU A 265 -20.93 4.07 -1.57
C GLU A 265 -20.33 3.41 -2.83
N ALA A 266 -19.29 2.56 -2.65
CA ALA A 266 -18.67 1.78 -3.72
C ALA A 266 -19.19 0.33 -3.83
N ALA A 267 -20.35 0.00 -3.22
CA ALA A 267 -20.86 -1.38 -3.16
C ALA A 267 -21.13 -2.02 -4.53
N PHE A 268 -21.33 -1.22 -5.58
CA PHE A 268 -21.56 -1.70 -6.95
C PHE A 268 -20.32 -1.55 -7.86
N ILE A 269 -19.13 -1.36 -7.26
CA ILE A 269 -17.86 -1.19 -7.97
C ILE A 269 -16.95 -2.37 -7.60
N THR A 270 -16.63 -3.23 -8.60
CA THR A 270 -15.70 -4.34 -8.41
C THR A 270 -14.90 -4.61 -9.68
N GLY A 271 -13.69 -5.17 -9.56
CA GLY A 271 -12.79 -5.49 -10.66
C GLY A 271 -12.13 -4.29 -11.34
N GLN A 272 -12.31 -3.08 -10.79
CA GLN A 272 -11.83 -1.84 -11.41
C GLN A 272 -10.42 -1.47 -10.96
N ALA A 273 -9.72 -0.69 -11.80
CA ALA A 273 -8.39 -0.16 -11.52
C ALA A 273 -8.37 1.36 -11.76
N TYR A 274 -8.48 2.13 -10.69
CA TYR A 274 -8.62 3.58 -10.73
C TYR A 274 -7.29 4.30 -10.60
N ASN A 275 -7.05 5.26 -11.50
CA ASN A 275 -5.86 6.10 -11.45
C ASN A 275 -6.00 7.21 -10.39
N VAL A 276 -4.93 7.42 -9.61
CA VAL A 276 -4.70 8.60 -8.75
C VAL A 276 -3.36 9.19 -9.16
N ASN A 277 -3.31 9.87 -10.31
CA ASN A 277 -2.06 10.23 -10.97
C ASN A 277 -2.04 11.66 -11.54
N GLY A 278 -3.03 12.48 -11.21
CA GLY A 278 -3.11 13.88 -11.67
C GLY A 278 -3.22 14.05 -13.19
N GLY A 279 -3.66 13.02 -13.92
CA GLY A 279 -3.86 13.08 -15.37
C GLY A 279 -2.65 12.59 -16.19
N THR A 280 -1.64 11.95 -15.59
CA THR A 280 -0.46 11.45 -16.33
C THR A 280 -0.75 10.21 -17.19
N LEU A 281 -1.88 9.52 -16.93
CA LEU A 281 -2.32 8.34 -17.66
C LEU A 281 -3.85 8.20 -17.51
N PHE A 282 -4.57 7.85 -18.59
CA PHE A 282 -6.04 7.82 -18.61
C PHE A 282 -6.66 6.41 -18.62
N HIS A 283 -5.92 5.37 -18.97
CA HIS A 283 -6.43 3.98 -19.03
C HIS A 283 -5.61 3.01 -18.17
#